data_ad54896e59d4cc9039bf65e82a36906e
#
_entry.id   ad54896e59d4cc9039bf65e82a36906e
#
_cell.length_a   1.000
_cell.length_b   1.000
_cell.length_c   1.000
_cell.angle_alpha   90.00
_cell.angle_beta   90.00
_cell.angle_gamma   90.00
#
_symmetry.space_group_name_H-M   'P 1'
#
loop_
_entity.id
_entity.type
_entity.pdbx_description
1 polymer ?
#
loop_
_entity_poly.entity_id
_entity_poly.type
_entity_poly.pdbx_seq_one_letter_code
_entity_poly.pdbx_strand_id
1 'polypeptide(L)'
;MKHISFLLSAFAGLLTLAACGDSETYADKRKRERAVISQYLIDQHIKVISEAQFKAQGNTTDTVQHEFVVFDNSGVYMQIVRPGAGQVLGKNETANVLVRYTERNLLTDSITMSNEYPNFAALVDVMTVRMQSGTPYAQFTSGTFKTFYGTAKVPDGWLVALPYLKLGGLNPDGVSKVKLIVPSTHGTVAASRGVYPSLFTISLQRES
;
A
#
# COMPACT_ATOMS: atom_id res chain seq x y z
N MET A 1 17.53 57.45 -28.53
CA MET A 1 16.33 56.61 -28.37
C MET A 1 16.47 55.18 -28.95
N LYS A 2 17.26 54.98 -30.03
CA LYS A 2 17.46 53.64 -30.64
C LYS A 2 18.22 52.60 -29.77
N HIS A 3 19.12 53.07 -28.89
CA HIS A 3 19.93 52.19 -28.02
C HIS A 3 19.19 51.69 -26.78
N ILE A 4 18.16 52.42 -26.31
CA ILE A 4 17.33 52.02 -25.15
C ILE A 4 16.39 50.88 -25.54
N SER A 5 15.84 50.88 -26.76
CA SER A 5 14.98 49.79 -27.25
C SER A 5 15.73 48.46 -27.41
N PHE A 6 17.02 48.53 -27.76
CA PHE A 6 17.84 47.31 -27.93
C PHE A 6 18.19 46.66 -26.59
N LEU A 7 18.43 47.47 -25.55
CA LEU A 7 18.68 47.00 -24.18
C LEU A 7 17.43 46.36 -23.53
N LEU A 8 16.25 46.95 -23.80
CA LEU A 8 14.99 46.37 -23.29
C LEU A 8 14.65 45.03 -23.94
N SER A 9 14.95 44.87 -25.24
CA SER A 9 14.71 43.60 -25.95
C SER A 9 15.67 42.49 -25.49
N ALA A 10 16.91 42.82 -25.17
CA ALA A 10 17.91 41.88 -24.65
C ALA A 10 17.55 41.39 -23.21
N PHE A 11 16.98 42.30 -22.38
CA PHE A 11 16.56 41.94 -21.02
C PHE A 11 15.29 41.09 -20.99
N ALA A 12 14.34 41.29 -21.91
CA ALA A 12 13.16 40.46 -22.08
C ALA A 12 13.51 39.05 -22.55
N GLY A 13 14.54 38.88 -23.36
CA GLY A 13 15.03 37.56 -23.83
C GLY A 13 15.71 36.72 -22.73
N LEU A 14 16.34 37.38 -21.72
CA LEU A 14 16.97 36.66 -20.59
C LEU A 14 15.98 36.13 -19.55
N LEU A 15 14.81 36.76 -19.42
CA LEU A 15 13.79 36.35 -18.45
C LEU A 15 13.01 35.11 -18.87
N THR A 16 13.04 34.76 -20.16
CA THR A 16 12.34 33.52 -20.64
C THR A 16 13.14 32.25 -20.43
N LEU A 17 14.44 32.30 -20.15
CA LEU A 17 15.28 31.13 -19.89
C LEU A 17 15.23 30.67 -18.43
N ALA A 18 14.67 31.46 -17.51
CA ALA A 18 14.54 31.11 -16.09
C ALA A 18 13.22 30.39 -15.77
N ALA A 19 12.35 30.17 -16.76
CA ALA A 19 11.03 29.55 -16.56
C ALA A 19 10.98 28.04 -16.84
N CYS A 20 12.12 27.37 -17.11
CA CYS A 20 12.21 25.93 -17.01
C CYS A 20 12.37 25.57 -15.54
N GLY A 21 11.29 25.68 -14.77
CA GLY A 21 11.21 24.98 -13.49
C GLY A 21 11.40 23.49 -13.79
N ASP A 22 12.40 22.87 -13.17
CA ASP A 22 12.61 21.41 -13.18
C ASP A 22 11.36 20.75 -12.61
N SER A 23 10.36 20.54 -13.47
CA SER A 23 9.20 19.76 -13.08
C SER A 23 9.68 18.32 -12.94
N GLU A 24 9.69 17.83 -11.69
CA GLU A 24 10.07 16.45 -11.37
C GLU A 24 9.35 15.47 -12.29
N THR A 25 10.11 14.70 -13.07
CA THR A 25 9.58 13.73 -14.01
C THR A 25 8.97 12.53 -13.28
N TYR A 26 8.14 11.74 -13.94
CA TYR A 26 7.64 10.50 -13.38
C TYR A 26 8.78 9.54 -13.00
N ALA A 27 9.86 9.50 -13.78
CA ALA A 27 11.04 8.68 -13.47
C ALA A 27 11.74 9.14 -12.18
N ASP A 28 11.85 10.44 -11.95
CA ASP A 28 12.44 11.00 -10.73
C ASP A 28 11.57 10.67 -9.51
N LYS A 29 10.24 10.82 -9.64
CA LYS A 29 9.30 10.43 -8.59
C LYS A 29 9.43 8.94 -8.24
N ARG A 30 9.55 8.07 -9.23
CA ARG A 30 9.78 6.62 -9.01
C ARG A 30 11.13 6.34 -8.36
N LYS A 31 12.18 7.09 -8.71
CA LYS A 31 13.49 6.99 -8.05
C LYS A 31 13.41 7.42 -6.59
N ARG A 32 12.75 8.54 -6.31
CA ARG A 32 12.48 9.02 -4.95
C ARG A 32 11.68 8.00 -4.14
N GLU A 33 10.62 7.44 -4.71
CA GLU A 33 9.81 6.40 -4.05
C GLU A 33 10.65 5.22 -3.60
N ARG A 34 11.51 4.69 -4.48
CA ARG A 34 12.42 3.59 -4.11
C ARG A 34 13.38 3.98 -2.99
N ALA A 35 13.90 5.21 -3.02
CA ALA A 35 14.78 5.70 -1.96
C ALA A 35 14.04 5.80 -0.62
N VAL A 36 12.78 6.27 -0.62
CA VAL A 36 11.92 6.33 0.59
C VAL A 36 11.69 4.94 1.16
N ILE A 37 11.36 3.94 0.32
CA ILE A 37 11.20 2.56 0.79
C ILE A 37 12.50 2.05 1.40
N SER A 38 13.63 2.21 0.69
CA SER A 38 14.93 1.75 1.19
C SER A 38 15.32 2.40 2.52
N GLN A 39 15.09 3.70 2.65
CA GLN A 39 15.35 4.42 3.90
C GLN A 39 14.45 3.93 5.03
N TYR A 40 13.16 3.73 4.76
CA TYR A 40 12.21 3.20 5.74
C TYR A 40 12.61 1.80 6.24
N LEU A 41 13.07 0.92 5.35
CA LEU A 41 13.56 -0.41 5.72
C LEU A 41 14.76 -0.33 6.69
N ILE A 42 15.69 0.61 6.44
CA ILE A 42 16.87 0.84 7.29
C ILE A 42 16.44 1.42 8.64
N ASP A 43 15.66 2.49 8.65
CA ASP A 43 15.26 3.22 9.86
C ASP A 43 14.44 2.35 10.82
N GLN A 44 13.63 1.45 10.26
CA GLN A 44 12.81 0.52 11.05
C GLN A 44 13.52 -0.80 11.34
N HIS A 45 14.80 -0.93 10.98
CA HIS A 45 15.58 -2.16 11.16
C HIS A 45 14.88 -3.41 10.62
N ILE A 46 14.24 -3.27 9.44
CA ILE A 46 13.48 -4.35 8.82
C ILE A 46 14.43 -5.36 8.21
N LYS A 47 14.28 -6.63 8.62
CA LYS A 47 14.94 -7.77 8.01
C LYS A 47 14.13 -8.23 6.81
N VAL A 48 14.66 -7.98 5.62
CA VAL A 48 14.03 -8.43 4.38
C VAL A 48 14.41 -9.87 4.09
N ILE A 49 13.42 -10.71 3.82
CA ILE A 49 13.59 -12.10 3.40
C ILE A 49 13.02 -12.32 2.00
N SER A 50 13.57 -13.27 1.26
CA SER A 50 13.08 -13.65 -0.06
C SER A 50 11.80 -14.50 0.02
N GLU A 51 11.05 -14.60 -1.10
CA GLU A 51 9.92 -15.53 -1.20
C GLU A 51 10.34 -17.00 -0.96
N ALA A 52 11.55 -17.37 -1.37
CA ALA A 52 12.06 -18.72 -1.14
C ALA A 52 12.24 -19.01 0.35
N GLN A 53 12.82 -18.07 1.11
CA GLN A 53 12.97 -18.17 2.56
C GLN A 53 11.60 -18.20 3.25
N PHE A 54 10.69 -17.31 2.85
CA PHE A 54 9.33 -17.27 3.38
C PHE A 54 8.61 -18.61 3.22
N LYS A 55 8.70 -19.23 2.04
CA LYS A 55 8.15 -20.56 1.77
C LYS A 55 8.82 -21.65 2.62
N ALA A 56 10.15 -21.60 2.73
CA ALA A 56 10.92 -22.58 3.52
C ALA A 56 10.57 -22.56 5.01
N GLN A 57 10.20 -21.41 5.57
CA GLN A 57 9.77 -21.26 6.96
C GLN A 57 8.24 -21.36 7.15
N GLY A 58 7.53 -22.01 6.19
CA GLY A 58 6.09 -22.30 6.31
C GLY A 58 5.17 -21.11 6.08
N ASN A 59 5.58 -20.16 5.25
CA ASN A 59 4.84 -18.93 4.93
C ASN A 59 4.54 -18.06 6.17
N THR A 60 5.52 -17.91 7.04
CA THR A 60 5.46 -17.07 8.24
C THR A 60 6.55 -16.01 8.22
N THR A 61 6.40 -14.97 9.01
CA THR A 61 7.42 -13.94 9.24
C THR A 61 7.66 -13.79 10.73
N ASP A 62 8.93 -13.58 11.14
CA ASP A 62 9.28 -13.34 12.54
C ASP A 62 9.04 -11.86 12.89
N THR A 63 8.05 -11.61 13.73
CA THR A 63 7.72 -10.24 14.17
C THR A 63 8.72 -9.68 15.16
N VAL A 64 9.43 -10.53 15.92
CA VAL A 64 10.46 -10.10 16.87
C VAL A 64 11.70 -9.61 16.12
N GLN A 65 12.05 -10.27 15.02
CA GLN A 65 13.16 -9.85 14.15
C GLN A 65 12.74 -8.82 13.09
N HIS A 66 11.53 -8.28 13.14
CA HIS A 66 10.98 -7.36 12.14
C HIS A 66 11.11 -7.89 10.70
N GLU A 67 10.86 -9.20 10.50
CA GLU A 67 10.95 -9.80 9.16
C GLU A 67 9.80 -9.35 8.25
N PHE A 68 10.19 -8.96 7.03
CA PHE A 68 9.27 -8.73 5.91
C PHE A 68 9.72 -9.54 4.71
N VAL A 69 8.81 -10.30 4.12
CA VAL A 69 9.06 -10.93 2.80
C VAL A 69 8.86 -9.89 1.71
N VAL A 70 9.77 -9.85 0.73
CA VAL A 70 9.57 -9.07 -0.50
C VAL A 70 9.05 -9.99 -1.60
N PHE A 71 7.99 -9.55 -2.29
CA PHE A 71 7.42 -10.22 -3.46
C PHE A 71 8.02 -9.62 -4.72
N ASP A 72 8.88 -10.38 -5.42
CA ASP A 72 9.68 -9.90 -6.55
C ASP A 72 8.85 -9.31 -7.68
N ASN A 73 7.68 -9.91 -7.96
CA ASN A 73 6.80 -9.47 -9.06
C ASN A 73 6.12 -8.11 -8.80
N SER A 74 5.89 -7.73 -7.55
CA SER A 74 5.18 -6.50 -7.19
C SER A 74 6.02 -5.48 -6.46
N GLY A 75 7.15 -5.91 -5.87
CA GLY A 75 7.94 -5.10 -4.96
C GLY A 75 7.24 -4.77 -3.64
N VAL A 76 6.18 -5.49 -3.30
CA VAL A 76 5.47 -5.35 -2.02
C VAL A 76 6.24 -6.09 -0.95
N TYR A 77 6.40 -5.46 0.22
CA TYR A 77 6.94 -6.09 1.42
C TYR A 77 5.81 -6.43 2.37
N MET A 78 5.82 -7.64 2.94
CA MET A 78 4.77 -8.11 3.84
C MET A 78 5.34 -8.67 5.13
N GLN A 79 4.77 -8.24 6.27
CA GLN A 79 4.93 -8.90 7.56
C GLN A 79 3.58 -9.45 8.01
N ILE A 80 3.49 -10.74 8.28
CA ILE A 80 2.33 -11.35 8.93
C ILE A 80 2.50 -11.15 10.43
N VAL A 81 1.75 -10.17 10.98
CA VAL A 81 1.77 -9.87 12.42
C VAL A 81 0.98 -10.92 13.20
N ARG A 82 -0.12 -11.37 12.62
CA ARG A 82 -0.97 -12.45 13.14
C ARG A 82 -1.63 -13.18 11.97
N PRO A 83 -1.39 -14.47 11.80
CA PRO A 83 -1.95 -15.23 10.68
C PRO A 83 -3.47 -15.43 10.76
N GLY A 84 -4.06 -15.25 11.95
CA GLY A 84 -5.47 -15.58 12.23
C GLY A 84 -5.66 -17.05 12.64
N ALA A 85 -6.88 -17.36 13.10
CA ALA A 85 -7.23 -18.70 13.60
C ALA A 85 -8.22 -19.47 12.71
N GLY A 86 -8.62 -18.90 11.55
CA GLY A 86 -9.55 -19.54 10.61
C GLY A 86 -8.84 -20.41 9.58
N GLN A 87 -9.44 -20.46 8.39
CA GLN A 87 -8.90 -21.17 7.24
C GLN A 87 -8.41 -20.17 6.18
N VAL A 88 -7.39 -20.55 5.43
CA VAL A 88 -7.02 -19.88 4.20
C VAL A 88 -8.11 -20.09 3.17
N LEU A 89 -8.42 -19.07 2.37
CA LEU A 89 -9.44 -19.21 1.32
C LEU A 89 -9.03 -20.26 0.29
N GLY A 90 -9.95 -21.19 0.01
CA GLY A 90 -9.76 -22.25 -0.97
C GLY A 90 -9.61 -21.71 -2.41
N LYS A 91 -9.02 -22.52 -3.31
CA LYS A 91 -8.63 -22.10 -4.67
C LYS A 91 -9.75 -21.48 -5.53
N ASN A 92 -11.00 -21.83 -5.29
CA ASN A 92 -12.17 -21.30 -6.04
C ASN A 92 -13.25 -20.76 -5.09
N GLU A 93 -12.84 -20.39 -3.88
CA GLU A 93 -13.75 -19.89 -2.87
C GLU A 93 -14.01 -18.39 -3.06
N THR A 94 -15.24 -17.99 -2.70
CA THR A 94 -15.62 -16.58 -2.57
C THR A 94 -16.09 -16.34 -1.14
N ALA A 95 -15.62 -15.27 -0.52
CA ALA A 95 -16.00 -14.88 0.83
C ALA A 95 -16.10 -13.37 0.97
N ASN A 96 -16.99 -12.93 1.84
CA ASN A 96 -16.96 -11.55 2.33
C ASN A 96 -15.97 -11.44 3.48
N VAL A 97 -15.19 -10.37 3.46
CA VAL A 97 -14.12 -10.12 4.42
C VAL A 97 -14.30 -8.71 5.00
N LEU A 98 -14.39 -8.66 6.31
CA LEU A 98 -14.39 -7.42 7.07
C LEU A 98 -12.96 -6.90 7.17
N VAL A 99 -12.77 -5.59 6.93
CA VAL A 99 -11.44 -4.99 6.84
C VAL A 99 -11.35 -3.78 7.76
N ARG A 100 -10.31 -3.78 8.60
CA ARG A 100 -9.84 -2.61 9.33
C ARG A 100 -8.44 -2.28 8.82
N TYR A 101 -8.17 -1.01 8.57
CA TYR A 101 -6.87 -0.61 8.06
C TYR A 101 -6.48 0.80 8.45
N THR A 102 -5.16 1.01 8.43
CA THR A 102 -4.54 2.33 8.46
C THR A 102 -3.57 2.41 7.30
N GLU A 103 -3.67 3.47 6.48
CA GLU A 103 -2.72 3.83 5.43
C GLU A 103 -1.85 4.99 5.89
N ARG A 104 -0.53 4.83 5.82
CA ARG A 104 0.46 5.88 6.04
C ARG A 104 1.23 6.12 4.74
N ASN A 105 1.26 7.36 4.29
CA ASN A 105 2.13 7.80 3.21
C ASN A 105 3.57 7.89 3.74
N LEU A 106 4.48 7.06 3.23
CA LEU A 106 5.87 7.02 3.70
C LEU A 106 6.71 8.21 3.21
N LEU A 107 6.27 8.91 2.16
CA LEU A 107 6.99 10.10 1.68
C LEU A 107 6.80 11.30 2.61
N THR A 108 5.62 11.45 3.20
CA THR A 108 5.27 12.57 4.09
C THR A 108 5.16 12.16 5.55
N ASP A 109 5.31 10.88 5.83
CA ASP A 109 5.13 10.24 7.14
C ASP A 109 3.78 10.55 7.80
N SER A 110 2.73 10.71 7.00
CA SER A 110 1.39 11.07 7.47
C SER A 110 0.36 9.96 7.25
N ILE A 111 -0.61 9.84 8.14
CA ILE A 111 -1.74 8.94 7.94
C ILE A 111 -2.67 9.55 6.90
N THR A 112 -2.84 8.86 5.78
CA THR A 112 -3.72 9.28 4.68
C THR A 112 -5.16 8.90 4.96
N MET A 113 -5.39 7.69 5.46
CA MET A 113 -6.70 7.17 5.80
C MET A 113 -6.62 6.07 6.86
N SER A 114 -7.63 6.03 7.73
CA SER A 114 -7.82 4.92 8.67
C SER A 114 -9.30 4.76 9.00
N ASN A 115 -9.82 3.54 8.99
CA ASN A 115 -11.14 3.21 9.54
C ASN A 115 -11.06 2.65 10.95
N GLU A 116 -9.88 2.68 11.57
CA GLU A 116 -9.67 2.32 12.98
C GLU A 116 -9.94 3.48 13.94
N TYR A 117 -10.12 4.70 13.44
CA TYR A 117 -10.48 5.85 14.29
C TYR A 117 -11.85 5.69 14.93
N PRO A 118 -12.05 6.20 16.16
CA PRO A 118 -13.33 6.09 16.90
C PRO A 118 -14.54 6.55 16.10
N ASN A 119 -14.40 7.60 15.30
CA ASN A 119 -15.47 8.14 14.44
C ASN A 119 -15.94 7.14 13.35
N PHE A 120 -15.10 6.18 12.99
CA PHE A 120 -15.38 5.15 12.02
C PHE A 120 -15.53 3.75 12.63
N ALA A 121 -15.50 3.64 13.96
CA ALA A 121 -15.53 2.36 14.65
C ALA A 121 -16.78 1.51 14.31
N ALA A 122 -17.91 2.17 14.04
CA ALA A 122 -19.16 1.52 13.62
C ALA A 122 -19.16 1.16 12.10
N LEU A 123 -18.24 1.71 11.31
CA LEU A 123 -18.17 1.53 9.85
C LEU A 123 -17.04 0.56 9.52
N VAL A 124 -17.37 -0.71 9.39
CA VAL A 124 -16.43 -1.73 8.92
C VAL A 124 -16.45 -1.75 7.41
N ASP A 125 -15.28 -1.70 6.78
CA ASP A 125 -15.19 -1.91 5.35
C ASP A 125 -15.39 -3.39 5.03
N VAL A 126 -16.19 -3.68 4.02
CA VAL A 126 -16.43 -5.04 3.56
C VAL A 126 -15.91 -5.16 2.14
N MET A 127 -15.11 -6.19 1.91
CA MET A 127 -14.71 -6.57 0.55
C MET A 127 -15.15 -8.01 0.25
N THR A 128 -15.61 -8.24 -0.98
CA THR A 128 -15.76 -9.59 -1.49
C THR A 128 -14.44 -10.03 -2.09
N VAL A 129 -13.89 -11.12 -1.59
CA VAL A 129 -12.68 -11.78 -2.09
C VAL A 129 -13.10 -13.03 -2.84
N ARG A 130 -12.61 -13.18 -4.07
CA ARG A 130 -12.77 -14.38 -4.89
C ARG A 130 -11.41 -14.95 -5.23
N MET A 131 -11.16 -16.18 -4.84
CA MET A 131 -10.00 -16.95 -5.28
C MET A 131 -10.31 -17.62 -6.61
N GLN A 132 -9.55 -17.31 -7.66
CA GLN A 132 -9.70 -17.96 -8.96
C GLN A 132 -8.42 -18.72 -9.29
N SER A 133 -8.51 -20.05 -9.26
CA SER A 133 -7.34 -20.93 -9.44
C SER A 133 -6.17 -20.61 -8.48
N GLY A 134 -6.49 -20.09 -7.30
CA GLY A 134 -5.49 -19.66 -6.30
C GLY A 134 -5.02 -18.21 -6.40
N THR A 135 -5.47 -17.47 -7.40
CA THR A 135 -5.19 -16.02 -7.54
C THR A 135 -6.32 -15.22 -6.89
N PRO A 136 -6.01 -14.31 -5.96
CA PRO A 136 -7.04 -13.50 -5.31
C PRO A 136 -7.47 -12.32 -6.19
N TYR A 137 -8.76 -12.08 -6.22
CA TYR A 137 -9.44 -10.90 -6.74
C TYR A 137 -10.32 -10.33 -5.64
N ALA A 138 -10.33 -9.03 -5.45
CA ALA A 138 -11.17 -8.42 -4.43
C ALA A 138 -11.73 -7.08 -4.86
N GLN A 139 -12.91 -6.76 -4.34
CA GLN A 139 -13.53 -5.45 -4.48
C GLN A 139 -14.28 -5.07 -3.21
N PHE A 140 -14.23 -3.79 -2.85
CA PHE A 140 -15.02 -3.27 -1.76
C PHE A 140 -16.50 -3.21 -2.14
N THR A 141 -17.35 -3.78 -1.29
CA THR A 141 -18.81 -3.72 -1.43
C THR A 141 -19.39 -2.55 -0.65
N SER A 142 -18.83 -2.24 0.52
CA SER A 142 -19.25 -1.15 1.39
C SER A 142 -18.09 -0.61 2.22
N GLY A 143 -18.29 0.54 2.86
CA GLY A 143 -17.37 1.09 3.84
C GLY A 143 -16.70 2.40 3.44
N THR A 144 -15.80 2.84 4.30
CA THR A 144 -15.13 4.14 4.22
C THR A 144 -14.13 4.23 3.07
N PHE A 145 -13.45 3.11 2.74
CA PHE A 145 -12.49 3.06 1.61
C PHE A 145 -13.16 3.49 0.29
N LYS A 146 -14.30 2.85 -0.02
CA LYS A 146 -15.04 3.13 -1.25
C LYS A 146 -15.49 4.58 -1.32
N THR A 147 -15.94 5.14 -0.21
CA THR A 147 -16.39 6.53 -0.13
C THR A 147 -15.22 7.50 -0.27
N PHE A 148 -14.12 7.25 0.44
CA PHE A 148 -12.97 8.14 0.48
C PHE A 148 -12.19 8.16 -0.84
N TYR A 149 -11.91 6.99 -1.42
CA TYR A 149 -11.13 6.88 -2.66
C TYR A 149 -11.99 6.92 -3.93
N GLY A 150 -13.33 6.93 -3.82
CA GLY A 150 -14.24 6.96 -4.96
C GLY A 150 -14.16 5.71 -5.85
N THR A 151 -13.70 4.58 -5.32
CA THR A 151 -13.51 3.34 -6.06
C THR A 151 -13.77 2.11 -5.20
N ALA A 152 -14.29 1.07 -5.84
CA ALA A 152 -14.42 -0.24 -5.21
C ALA A 152 -13.16 -1.11 -5.38
N LYS A 153 -12.16 -0.67 -6.15
CA LYS A 153 -10.95 -1.43 -6.39
C LYS A 153 -10.13 -1.55 -5.12
N VAL A 154 -9.84 -2.77 -4.68
CA VAL A 154 -8.86 -3.05 -3.63
C VAL A 154 -7.46 -2.84 -4.21
N PRO A 155 -6.53 -2.17 -3.49
CA PRO A 155 -5.15 -2.04 -3.94
C PRO A 155 -4.53 -3.41 -4.25
N ASP A 156 -3.90 -3.55 -5.41
CA ASP A 156 -3.33 -4.83 -5.84
C ASP A 156 -2.28 -5.34 -4.84
N GLY A 157 -1.59 -4.42 -4.16
CA GLY A 157 -0.62 -4.76 -3.11
C GLY A 157 -1.23 -5.44 -1.87
N TRP A 158 -2.53 -5.28 -1.59
CA TRP A 158 -3.19 -5.99 -0.50
C TRP A 158 -3.44 -7.45 -0.83
N LEU A 159 -3.65 -7.74 -2.12
CA LEU A 159 -4.01 -9.07 -2.58
C LEU A 159 -2.90 -10.09 -2.33
N VAL A 160 -1.63 -9.65 -2.27
CA VAL A 160 -0.50 -10.55 -2.04
C VAL A 160 -0.57 -11.28 -0.70
N ALA A 161 -1.29 -10.72 0.29
CA ALA A 161 -1.42 -11.30 1.63
C ALA A 161 -2.48 -12.40 1.71
N LEU A 162 -3.53 -12.31 0.90
CA LEU A 162 -4.73 -13.15 1.03
C LEU A 162 -4.46 -14.66 0.97
N PRO A 163 -3.52 -15.18 0.15
CA PRO A 163 -3.21 -16.60 0.10
C PRO A 163 -2.58 -17.17 1.37
N TYR A 164 -2.13 -16.32 2.29
CA TYR A 164 -1.37 -16.72 3.48
C TYR A 164 -2.13 -16.50 4.79
N LEU A 165 -3.28 -15.81 4.74
CA LEU A 165 -4.03 -15.42 5.93
C LEU A 165 -5.16 -16.39 6.22
N LYS A 166 -5.28 -16.77 7.48
CA LYS A 166 -6.35 -17.63 7.99
C LYS A 166 -7.51 -16.76 8.46
N LEU A 167 -8.50 -16.57 7.62
CA LEU A 167 -9.63 -15.71 7.92
C LEU A 167 -10.60 -16.40 8.88
N GLY A 168 -10.54 -15.99 10.15
CA GLY A 168 -11.40 -16.50 11.22
C GLY A 168 -12.60 -15.61 11.47
N GLY A 169 -13.45 -16.06 12.42
CA GLY A 169 -14.66 -15.35 12.85
C GLY A 169 -14.40 -14.29 13.93
N LEU A 170 -15.44 -14.00 14.72
CA LEU A 170 -15.54 -12.86 15.66
C LEU A 170 -14.56 -12.88 16.85
N ASN A 171 -13.85 -13.96 17.10
CA ASN A 171 -12.86 -14.01 18.17
C ASN A 171 -11.68 -13.06 17.84
N PRO A 172 -11.24 -12.18 18.75
CA PRO A 172 -10.08 -11.30 18.56
C PRO A 172 -8.82 -12.02 18.09
N ASP A 173 -8.57 -13.24 18.56
CA ASP A 173 -7.44 -14.08 18.14
C ASP A 173 -7.62 -14.65 16.71
N GLY A 174 -8.86 -14.71 16.22
CA GLY A 174 -9.22 -15.14 14.88
C GLY A 174 -8.92 -14.12 13.79
N VAL A 175 -8.76 -12.86 14.17
CA VAL A 175 -8.52 -11.76 13.22
C VAL A 175 -7.08 -11.81 12.71
N SER A 176 -6.89 -11.94 11.41
CA SER A 176 -5.57 -11.84 10.78
C SER A 176 -5.08 -10.38 10.79
N LYS A 177 -3.78 -10.18 10.93
CA LYS A 177 -3.18 -8.84 10.88
C LYS A 177 -1.87 -8.87 10.08
N VAL A 178 -1.75 -7.95 9.14
CA VAL A 178 -0.54 -7.79 8.31
C VAL A 178 -0.09 -6.34 8.27
N LYS A 179 1.20 -6.14 8.04
CA LYS A 179 1.78 -4.87 7.59
C LYS A 179 2.28 -5.05 6.16
N LEU A 180 1.98 -4.08 5.30
CA LEU A 180 2.40 -4.09 3.90
C LEU A 180 3.06 -2.76 3.56
N ILE A 181 4.28 -2.80 3.00
CA ILE A 181 4.88 -1.64 2.34
C ILE A 181 4.58 -1.82 0.85
N VAL A 182 3.78 -0.93 0.31
CA VAL A 182 3.22 -1.06 -1.04
C VAL A 182 3.72 0.08 -1.91
N PRO A 183 4.47 -0.21 -2.99
CA PRO A 183 4.83 0.77 -3.99
C PRO A 183 3.59 1.39 -4.65
N SER A 184 3.67 2.63 -5.11
CA SER A 184 2.56 3.38 -5.71
C SER A 184 1.88 2.66 -6.87
N THR A 185 2.61 1.84 -7.63
CA THR A 185 2.09 1.04 -8.75
C THR A 185 1.07 -0.02 -8.34
N HIS A 186 1.10 -0.44 -7.07
CA HIS A 186 0.19 -1.44 -6.49
C HIS A 186 -0.64 -0.88 -5.34
N GLY A 187 -0.52 0.44 -5.09
CA GLY A 187 -1.19 1.16 -4.01
C GLY A 187 -2.60 1.64 -4.37
N THR A 188 -3.09 2.58 -3.58
CA THR A 188 -4.35 3.29 -3.82
C THR A 188 -4.25 4.19 -5.07
N VAL A 189 -5.38 4.64 -5.58
CA VAL A 189 -5.43 5.61 -6.70
C VAL A 189 -4.67 6.90 -6.34
N ALA A 190 -4.76 7.34 -5.08
CA ALA A 190 -4.04 8.52 -4.60
C ALA A 190 -2.52 8.28 -4.58
N ALA A 191 -2.07 7.14 -4.06
CA ALA A 191 -0.66 6.75 -4.06
C ALA A 191 -0.09 6.67 -5.49
N SER A 192 -0.86 6.06 -6.42
CA SER A 192 -0.45 5.95 -7.82
C SER A 192 -0.31 7.30 -8.51
N ARG A 193 -1.24 8.24 -8.29
CA ARG A 193 -1.18 9.60 -8.84
C ARG A 193 -0.06 10.43 -8.23
N GLY A 194 0.14 10.33 -6.92
CA GLY A 194 1.17 11.07 -6.17
C GLY A 194 2.55 10.44 -6.25
N VAL A 195 2.67 9.20 -6.74
CA VAL A 195 3.90 8.39 -6.79
C VAL A 195 4.59 8.34 -5.42
N TYR A 196 3.87 7.83 -4.42
CA TYR A 196 4.41 7.62 -3.07
C TYR A 196 4.13 6.19 -2.59
N PRO A 197 5.05 5.60 -1.79
CA PRO A 197 4.82 4.30 -1.19
C PRO A 197 3.94 4.44 0.05
N SER A 198 3.08 3.45 0.28
CA SER A 198 2.20 3.42 1.46
C SER A 198 2.57 2.26 2.37
N LEU A 199 2.58 2.53 3.69
CA LEU A 199 2.55 1.49 4.71
C LEU A 199 1.09 1.26 5.11
N PHE A 200 0.62 0.05 4.89
CA PHE A 200 -0.67 -0.40 5.40
C PHE A 200 -0.51 -1.29 6.62
N THR A 201 -1.32 -1.04 7.64
CA THR A 201 -1.62 -2.01 8.69
C THR A 201 -3.05 -2.46 8.48
N ILE A 202 -3.26 -3.76 8.24
CA ILE A 202 -4.56 -4.29 7.84
C ILE A 202 -4.93 -5.45 8.75
N SER A 203 -6.15 -5.41 9.26
CA SER A 203 -6.78 -6.52 9.96
C SER A 203 -7.92 -7.08 9.13
N LEU A 204 -7.97 -8.39 8.96
CA LEU A 204 -8.90 -9.09 8.10
C LEU A 204 -9.63 -10.18 8.89
N GLN A 205 -10.94 -10.25 8.68
CA GLN A 205 -11.83 -11.20 9.35
C GLN A 205 -12.88 -11.67 8.35
N ARG A 206 -13.21 -12.96 8.38
CA ARG A 206 -14.32 -13.49 7.58
C ARG A 206 -15.64 -12.99 8.16
N GLU A 207 -16.51 -12.50 7.28
CA GLU A 207 -17.90 -12.23 7.64
C GLU A 207 -18.61 -13.55 7.88
N SER A 208 -19.31 -13.68 9.00
CA SER A 208 -20.07 -14.88 9.41
C SER A 208 -21.42 -14.95 8.72
#